data_b0956d9ff55689e15160ba3104fe39fe
#
_entry.id   b0956d9ff55689e15160ba3104fe39fe
#
_cell.length_a   1.000
_cell.length_b   1.000
_cell.length_c   1.000
_cell.angle_alpha   90.00
_cell.angle_beta   90.00
_cell.angle_gamma   90.00
#
_symmetry.space_group_name_H-M   'P 1'
#
loop_
_entity.id
_entity.type
_entity.pdbx_description
1 polymer ?
#
loop_
_entity_poly.entity_id
_entity_poly.type
_entity_poly.pdbx_seq_one_letter_code
_entity_poly.pdbx_strand_id
1 'polypeptide(L)'
;MTRTCALMVASLLPAWTAAAQTVPAVATGVPSHWSLVTGETVSPDRDAIGFELGWPGISFSYLHGTSDRTDVGARFDLLYGFENTTHTAFGAGVDVPFRLVVNRSNKVSVALHIDPGLRIYTRNSQTDFMTRFPVGGVIGFQATPELRLGASADLSMAVNWTHTAYFEISPQFGLAAEYAADRNLLVGLNTKFGPQFYSYTASQTDFAFTTQITIGYRM
;
A
#
# COMPACT_ATOMS: atom_id res chain seq x y z
N MET A 1 -21.04 -28.60 31.77
CA MET A 1 -20.68 -27.26 32.31
C MET A 1 -20.17 -26.42 31.14
N THR A 2 -21.05 -25.71 30.50
CA THR A 2 -20.80 -24.88 29.32
C THR A 2 -20.53 -23.45 29.79
N ARG A 3 -19.29 -22.96 29.60
CA ARG A 3 -18.95 -21.55 29.87
C ARG A 3 -19.05 -20.75 28.57
N THR A 4 -20.07 -19.93 28.51
CA THR A 4 -20.29 -18.93 27.44
C THR A 4 -19.38 -17.74 27.73
N CYS A 5 -18.33 -17.52 26.92
CA CYS A 5 -17.58 -16.29 26.92
C CYS A 5 -18.30 -15.26 26.01
N ALA A 6 -18.96 -14.29 26.61
CA ALA A 6 -19.47 -13.13 25.91
C ALA A 6 -18.32 -12.12 25.67
N LEU A 7 -17.94 -11.92 24.43
CA LEU A 7 -17.01 -10.88 24.01
C LEU A 7 -17.80 -9.56 23.90
N MET A 8 -17.63 -8.66 24.88
CA MET A 8 -18.04 -7.26 24.76
C MET A 8 -17.00 -6.52 23.91
N VAL A 9 -17.35 -6.22 22.67
CA VAL A 9 -16.60 -5.24 21.85
C VAL A 9 -17.17 -3.87 22.21
N ALA A 10 -16.44 -3.14 23.04
CA ALA A 10 -16.76 -1.76 23.35
C ALA A 10 -16.38 -0.86 22.16
N SER A 11 -17.38 -0.26 21.54
CA SER A 11 -17.24 0.74 20.48
C SER A 11 -16.76 2.07 21.08
N LEU A 12 -15.47 2.33 21.00
CA LEU A 12 -14.88 3.65 21.23
C LEU A 12 -14.64 4.32 19.87
N LEU A 13 -15.68 4.94 19.34
CA LEU A 13 -15.55 5.94 18.28
C LEU A 13 -15.61 7.33 18.92
N PRO A 14 -14.49 8.06 19.04
CA PRO A 14 -14.58 9.49 19.35
C PRO A 14 -15.16 10.19 18.12
N ALA A 15 -16.29 10.89 18.32
CA ALA A 15 -16.84 11.80 17.32
C ALA A 15 -15.87 13.00 17.15
N TRP A 16 -15.04 12.91 16.15
CA TRP A 16 -14.24 14.05 15.69
C TRP A 16 -15.14 14.90 14.80
N THR A 17 -15.72 15.95 15.37
CA THR A 17 -16.30 17.05 14.60
C THR A 17 -15.17 17.79 13.91
N ALA A 18 -14.90 17.44 12.64
CA ALA A 18 -14.01 18.20 11.78
C ALA A 18 -14.67 19.54 11.48
N ALA A 19 -14.25 20.59 12.19
CA ALA A 19 -14.54 21.95 11.77
C ALA A 19 -13.82 22.16 10.42
N ALA A 20 -14.58 22.28 9.35
CA ALA A 20 -14.08 22.62 8.04
C ALA A 20 -13.52 24.05 8.09
N GLN A 21 -12.22 24.18 8.30
CA GLN A 21 -11.52 25.43 8.05
C GLN A 21 -11.42 25.60 6.54
N THR A 22 -12.19 26.50 5.97
CA THR A 22 -12.00 27.02 4.63
C THR A 22 -10.71 27.81 4.60
N VAL A 23 -9.60 27.16 4.26
CA VAL A 23 -8.35 27.84 3.94
C VAL A 23 -8.52 28.49 2.57
N PRO A 24 -8.33 29.81 2.43
CA PRO A 24 -8.41 30.45 1.11
C PRO A 24 -7.34 29.83 0.20
N ALA A 25 -7.77 29.41 -1.00
CA ALA A 25 -6.89 28.89 -2.02
C ALA A 25 -5.92 30.00 -2.47
N VAL A 26 -4.73 30.01 -1.93
CA VAL A 26 -3.62 30.78 -2.49
C VAL A 26 -3.16 30.00 -3.72
N ALA A 27 -3.57 30.45 -4.89
CA ALA A 27 -3.08 29.99 -6.18
C ALA A 27 -1.63 30.45 -6.38
N THR A 28 -0.72 29.87 -5.68
CA THR A 28 0.70 29.90 -6.04
C THR A 28 0.99 28.62 -6.81
N GLY A 29 1.56 28.76 -8.02
CA GLY A 29 1.91 27.65 -8.90
C GLY A 29 2.91 26.68 -8.26
N VAL A 30 2.44 25.91 -7.30
CA VAL A 30 3.14 24.76 -6.75
C VAL A 30 3.13 23.71 -7.86
N PRO A 31 4.27 23.15 -8.27
CA PRO A 31 4.30 22.01 -9.15
C PRO A 31 3.32 20.97 -8.56
N SER A 32 2.38 20.47 -9.35
CA SER A 32 1.42 19.49 -8.87
C SER A 32 2.18 18.19 -8.56
N HIS A 33 2.66 18.08 -7.32
CA HIS A 33 3.32 16.88 -6.86
C HIS A 33 2.27 15.77 -6.80
N TRP A 34 2.51 14.73 -7.54
CA TRP A 34 1.76 13.49 -7.48
C TRP A 34 2.72 12.37 -7.06
N SER A 35 2.19 11.25 -6.64
CA SER A 35 2.99 10.17 -6.09
C SER A 35 2.34 8.83 -6.35
N LEU A 36 3.14 7.79 -6.52
CA LEU A 36 2.69 6.40 -6.46
C LEU A 36 2.86 5.81 -5.06
N VAL A 37 3.95 6.13 -4.35
CA VAL A 37 4.32 5.45 -3.09
C VAL A 37 4.60 6.38 -1.91
N THR A 38 4.73 7.70 -2.10
CA THR A 38 5.11 8.64 -1.04
C THR A 38 3.95 9.48 -0.48
N GLY A 39 2.69 9.03 -0.67
CA GLY A 39 1.54 9.56 0.05
C GLY A 39 0.91 10.84 -0.50
N GLU A 40 1.00 11.08 -1.81
CA GLU A 40 0.19 12.06 -2.53
C GLU A 40 -0.76 11.37 -3.50
N THR A 41 -1.83 12.07 -3.90
CA THR A 41 -2.74 11.61 -4.94
C THR A 41 -2.21 11.90 -6.34
N VAL A 42 -2.81 11.23 -7.34
CA VAL A 42 -2.52 11.48 -8.76
C VAL A 42 -2.99 12.87 -9.19
N SER A 43 -3.91 13.49 -8.49
CA SER A 43 -4.64 14.73 -8.74
C SER A 43 -6.04 14.47 -9.32
N PRO A 44 -7.01 15.37 -9.08
CA PRO A 44 -8.39 15.19 -9.57
C PRO A 44 -8.42 15.04 -11.08
N ASP A 45 -9.28 14.14 -11.57
CA ASP A 45 -9.54 13.89 -12.99
C ASP A 45 -8.26 13.58 -13.81
N ARG A 46 -7.24 13.06 -13.14
CA ARG A 46 -5.99 12.59 -13.75
C ARG A 46 -5.83 11.10 -13.54
N ASP A 47 -5.16 10.50 -14.50
CA ASP A 47 -4.82 9.10 -14.48
C ASP A 47 -3.31 8.92 -14.35
N ALA A 48 -2.88 7.83 -13.73
CA ALA A 48 -1.49 7.44 -13.72
C ALA A 48 -1.35 5.93 -13.95
N ILE A 49 -0.34 5.57 -14.70
CA ILE A 49 0.14 4.19 -14.82
C ILE A 49 1.45 4.06 -14.06
N GLY A 50 1.56 2.96 -13.32
CA GLY A 50 2.74 2.59 -12.58
C GLY A 50 3.27 1.24 -13.06
N PHE A 51 4.59 1.13 -13.08
CA PHE A 51 5.31 -0.12 -13.28
C PHE A 51 6.29 -0.27 -12.12
N GLU A 52 6.28 -1.43 -11.47
CA GLU A 52 7.18 -1.72 -10.36
C GLU A 52 7.94 -3.02 -10.67
N LEU A 53 9.24 -3.02 -10.39
CA LEU A 53 10.14 -4.16 -10.60
C LEU A 53 11.01 -4.36 -9.37
N GLY A 54 11.06 -5.57 -8.86
CA GLY A 54 11.90 -5.94 -7.72
C GLY A 54 11.33 -7.14 -7.00
N TRP A 55 11.67 -7.31 -5.73
CA TRP A 55 11.13 -8.38 -4.91
C TRP A 55 9.78 -7.98 -4.29
N PRO A 56 8.72 -8.80 -4.37
CA PRO A 56 8.70 -10.21 -4.82
C PRO A 56 8.32 -10.40 -6.30
N GLY A 57 8.22 -9.36 -7.11
CA GLY A 57 7.73 -9.52 -8.47
C GLY A 57 7.74 -8.25 -9.32
N ILE A 58 6.92 -8.28 -10.34
CA ILE A 58 6.65 -7.18 -11.26
C ILE A 58 5.19 -6.79 -11.08
N SER A 59 4.91 -5.48 -11.02
CA SER A 59 3.56 -4.98 -10.87
C SER A 59 3.24 -3.91 -11.91
N PHE A 60 1.99 -3.89 -12.35
CA PHE A 60 1.41 -2.85 -13.18
C PHE A 60 0.23 -2.25 -12.42
N SER A 61 0.19 -0.95 -12.32
CA SER A 61 -0.90 -0.25 -11.66
C SER A 61 -1.50 0.83 -12.55
N TYR A 62 -2.80 1.01 -12.41
CA TYR A 62 -3.54 2.15 -12.92
C TYR A 62 -4.21 2.83 -11.73
N LEU A 63 -4.08 4.14 -11.63
CA LEU A 63 -4.70 4.95 -10.58
C LEU A 63 -5.47 6.09 -11.23
N HIS A 64 -6.66 6.35 -10.72
CA HIS A 64 -7.50 7.48 -11.08
C HIS A 64 -7.71 8.39 -9.86
N GLY A 65 -7.42 9.67 -10.01
CA GLY A 65 -7.67 10.68 -9.00
C GLY A 65 -9.15 11.06 -8.97
N THR A 66 -9.88 10.56 -7.99
CA THR A 66 -11.32 10.86 -7.84
C THR A 66 -11.58 12.21 -7.17
N SER A 67 -10.60 12.74 -6.46
CA SER A 67 -10.61 14.07 -5.87
C SER A 67 -9.18 14.57 -5.62
N ASP A 68 -9.04 15.76 -5.05
CA ASP A 68 -7.74 16.29 -4.60
C ASP A 68 -7.10 15.48 -3.47
N ARG A 69 -7.86 14.57 -2.83
CA ARG A 69 -7.44 13.76 -1.68
C ARG A 69 -7.58 12.27 -1.84
N THR A 70 -8.22 11.80 -2.90
CA THR A 70 -8.51 10.38 -3.06
C THR A 70 -8.14 9.86 -4.44
N ASP A 71 -7.54 8.69 -4.46
CA ASP A 71 -7.33 7.87 -5.65
C ASP A 71 -7.94 6.50 -5.45
N VAL A 72 -8.36 5.92 -6.57
CA VAL A 72 -8.73 4.51 -6.68
C VAL A 72 -8.09 3.92 -7.92
N GLY A 73 -7.83 2.62 -7.91
CA GLY A 73 -7.21 2.01 -9.07
C GLY A 73 -7.33 0.51 -9.14
N ALA A 74 -6.51 -0.05 -10.01
CA ALA A 74 -6.30 -1.49 -10.15
C ALA A 74 -4.80 -1.76 -10.26
N ARG A 75 -4.35 -2.85 -9.66
CA ARG A 75 -2.97 -3.32 -9.73
C ARG A 75 -2.98 -4.80 -10.10
N PHE A 76 -2.09 -5.17 -10.99
CA PHE A 76 -1.82 -6.53 -11.40
C PHE A 76 -0.37 -6.88 -11.07
N ASP A 77 -0.16 -8.03 -10.44
CA ASP A 77 1.15 -8.52 -10.03
C ASP A 77 1.51 -9.84 -10.71
N LEU A 78 2.74 -9.95 -11.16
CA LEU A 78 3.42 -11.20 -11.54
C LEU A 78 4.52 -11.46 -10.52
N LEU A 79 4.37 -12.52 -9.76
CA LEU A 79 5.20 -12.81 -8.59
C LEU A 79 6.14 -13.98 -8.88
N TYR A 80 7.41 -13.84 -8.49
CA TYR A 80 8.39 -14.93 -8.49
C TYR A 80 8.86 -15.29 -7.07
N GLY A 81 8.29 -14.64 -6.07
CA GLY A 81 8.49 -14.91 -4.65
C GLY A 81 7.28 -14.58 -3.81
N PHE A 82 7.22 -15.11 -2.62
CA PHE A 82 6.35 -14.60 -1.57
C PHE A 82 6.93 -13.28 -1.02
N GLU A 83 6.10 -12.49 -0.36
CA GLU A 83 6.53 -11.27 0.34
C GLU A 83 7.39 -11.58 1.59
N ASN A 84 8.00 -12.75 1.64
CA ASN A 84 9.03 -13.14 2.59
C ASN A 84 10.31 -13.56 1.85
N THR A 85 11.45 -13.44 2.50
CA THR A 85 12.76 -13.70 1.87
C THR A 85 13.11 -15.17 1.74
N THR A 86 12.32 -16.08 2.30
CA THR A 86 12.69 -17.48 2.44
C THR A 86 12.15 -18.38 1.32
N HIS A 87 11.12 -17.93 0.60
CA HIS A 87 10.44 -18.79 -0.36
C HIS A 87 10.24 -18.13 -1.71
N THR A 88 10.65 -18.84 -2.76
CA THR A 88 10.30 -18.53 -4.14
C THR A 88 9.00 -19.28 -4.49
N ALA A 89 8.08 -18.59 -5.14
CA ALA A 89 6.87 -19.16 -5.71
C ALA A 89 6.50 -18.35 -6.94
N PHE A 90 6.01 -19.01 -7.96
CA PHE A 90 5.42 -18.30 -9.10
C PHE A 90 3.96 -18.00 -8.79
N GLY A 91 3.55 -16.75 -9.03
CA GLY A 91 2.19 -16.34 -8.74
C GLY A 91 1.72 -15.17 -9.56
N ALA A 92 0.45 -14.88 -9.41
CA ALA A 92 -0.20 -13.69 -9.95
C ALA A 92 -1.16 -13.11 -8.94
N GLY A 93 -1.41 -11.82 -9.04
CA GLY A 93 -2.35 -11.14 -8.16
C GLY A 93 -3.05 -9.98 -8.81
N VAL A 94 -4.17 -9.60 -8.19
CA VAL A 94 -4.93 -8.39 -8.54
C VAL A 94 -5.31 -7.69 -7.24
N ASP A 95 -5.08 -6.39 -7.16
CA ASP A 95 -5.50 -5.54 -6.04
C ASP A 95 -6.33 -4.35 -6.55
N VAL A 96 -7.12 -3.80 -5.65
CA VAL A 96 -7.86 -2.56 -5.85
C VAL A 96 -7.33 -1.53 -4.85
N PRO A 97 -6.27 -0.79 -5.20
CA PRO A 97 -5.73 0.25 -4.32
C PRO A 97 -6.71 1.41 -4.16
N PHE A 98 -6.85 1.85 -2.92
CA PHE A 98 -7.55 3.06 -2.54
C PHE A 98 -6.66 3.88 -1.62
N ARG A 99 -6.49 5.18 -1.89
CA ARG A 99 -5.72 6.11 -1.06
C ARG A 99 -6.54 7.32 -0.67
N LEU A 100 -6.28 7.83 0.54
CA LEU A 100 -6.89 9.02 1.10
C LEU A 100 -5.83 9.90 1.76
N VAL A 101 -5.57 11.08 1.22
CA VAL A 101 -4.73 12.09 1.86
C VAL A 101 -5.51 12.77 2.98
N VAL A 102 -5.16 12.47 4.21
CA VAL A 102 -5.83 13.01 5.41
C VAL A 102 -5.26 14.35 5.84
N ASN A 103 -3.99 14.60 5.54
CA ASN A 103 -3.35 15.88 5.82
C ASN A 103 -2.36 16.25 4.71
N ARG A 104 -2.31 17.52 4.36
CA ARG A 104 -1.38 18.08 3.37
C ARG A 104 -0.92 19.45 3.84
N SER A 105 0.37 19.65 3.87
CA SER A 105 1.03 20.93 4.08
C SER A 105 2.03 21.20 2.95
N ASN A 106 2.72 22.33 2.97
CA ASN A 106 3.68 22.69 1.91
C ASN A 106 4.76 21.64 1.63
N LYS A 107 5.17 20.87 2.65
CA LYS A 107 6.26 19.89 2.52
C LYS A 107 5.89 18.50 2.98
N VAL A 108 4.80 18.34 3.71
CA VAL A 108 4.42 17.06 4.32
C VAL A 108 3.01 16.69 3.90
N SER A 109 2.83 15.45 3.50
CA SER A 109 1.52 14.84 3.34
C SER A 109 1.41 13.60 4.22
N VAL A 110 0.19 13.31 4.65
CA VAL A 110 -0.15 12.06 5.35
C VAL A 110 -1.30 11.43 4.61
N ALA A 111 -1.12 10.21 4.16
CA ALA A 111 -2.15 9.44 3.49
C ALA A 111 -2.40 8.10 4.18
N LEU A 112 -3.63 7.63 4.10
CA LEU A 112 -4.04 6.28 4.42
C LEU A 112 -4.28 5.52 3.12
N HIS A 113 -4.05 4.22 3.14
CA HIS A 113 -4.36 3.36 2.00
C HIS A 113 -4.90 2.01 2.44
N ILE A 114 -5.61 1.38 1.51
CA ILE A 114 -6.14 0.04 1.63
C ILE A 114 -6.09 -0.61 0.24
N ASP A 115 -5.52 -1.81 0.17
CA ASP A 115 -5.25 -2.48 -1.10
C ASP A 115 -5.82 -3.92 -1.09
N PRO A 116 -7.18 -4.09 -1.02
CA PRO A 116 -7.77 -5.42 -1.03
C PRO A 116 -7.47 -6.13 -2.35
N GLY A 117 -7.19 -7.43 -2.26
CA GLY A 117 -6.85 -8.17 -3.46
C GLY A 117 -6.82 -9.68 -3.29
N LEU A 118 -6.47 -10.32 -4.40
CA LEU A 118 -6.40 -11.76 -4.55
C LEU A 118 -5.01 -12.16 -5.03
N ARG A 119 -4.54 -13.31 -4.58
CA ARG A 119 -3.28 -13.91 -5.02
C ARG A 119 -3.49 -15.38 -5.34
N ILE A 120 -2.81 -15.83 -6.37
CA ILE A 120 -2.65 -17.24 -6.69
C ILE A 120 -1.16 -17.53 -6.76
N TYR A 121 -0.70 -18.52 -6.01
CA TYR A 121 0.68 -18.97 -6.04
C TYR A 121 0.74 -20.43 -6.44
N THR A 122 1.76 -20.80 -7.21
CA THR A 122 2.06 -22.20 -7.53
C THR A 122 3.47 -22.52 -7.07
N ARG A 123 3.57 -23.59 -6.25
CA ARG A 123 4.82 -24.11 -5.73
C ARG A 123 4.74 -25.63 -5.64
N ASN A 124 5.76 -26.34 -6.16
CA ASN A 124 5.86 -27.80 -6.08
C ASN A 124 4.56 -28.52 -6.51
N SER A 125 3.94 -28.07 -7.60
CA SER A 125 2.67 -28.60 -8.14
C SER A 125 1.45 -28.38 -7.22
N GLN A 126 1.57 -27.58 -6.18
CA GLN A 126 0.45 -27.11 -5.37
C GLN A 126 0.10 -25.68 -5.74
N THR A 127 -1.19 -25.39 -5.74
CA THR A 127 -1.69 -24.04 -6.00
C THR A 127 -2.35 -23.51 -4.74
N ASP A 128 -1.88 -22.35 -4.28
CA ASP A 128 -2.43 -21.64 -3.15
C ASP A 128 -3.27 -20.46 -3.63
N PHE A 129 -4.45 -20.30 -3.08
CA PHE A 129 -5.33 -19.17 -3.30
C PHE A 129 -5.45 -18.35 -2.02
N MET A 130 -5.20 -17.04 -2.11
CA MET A 130 -5.20 -16.13 -0.98
C MET A 130 -6.03 -14.88 -1.27
N THR A 131 -6.78 -14.44 -0.27
CA THR A 131 -7.28 -13.07 -0.20
C THR A 131 -6.39 -12.25 0.69
N ARG A 132 -6.08 -11.01 0.28
CA ARG A 132 -5.27 -10.11 1.10
C ARG A 132 -5.98 -8.78 1.31
N PHE A 133 -5.63 -8.12 2.41
CA PHE A 133 -6.23 -6.88 2.83
C PHE A 133 -5.20 -6.00 3.56
N PRO A 134 -4.20 -5.47 2.84
CA PRO A 134 -3.25 -4.54 3.43
C PRO A 134 -3.94 -3.21 3.74
N VAL A 135 -3.69 -2.69 4.93
CA VAL A 135 -4.08 -1.34 5.33
C VAL A 135 -2.87 -0.62 5.89
N GLY A 136 -2.76 0.66 5.66
CA GLY A 136 -1.60 1.38 6.15
C GLY A 136 -1.71 2.88 6.03
N GLY A 137 -0.62 3.52 6.44
CA GLY A 137 -0.45 4.95 6.32
C GLY A 137 0.96 5.29 5.88
N VAL A 138 1.08 6.37 5.14
CA VAL A 138 2.36 6.88 4.67
C VAL A 138 2.47 8.37 4.97
N ILE A 139 3.64 8.78 5.45
CA ILE A 139 4.02 10.18 5.62
C ILE A 139 5.03 10.49 4.52
N GLY A 140 4.69 11.43 3.65
CA GLY A 140 5.57 11.93 2.59
C GLY A 140 6.16 13.28 2.95
N PHE A 141 7.42 13.47 2.62
CA PHE A 141 8.17 14.71 2.83
C PHE A 141 8.81 15.18 1.52
N GLN A 142 8.52 16.42 1.11
CA GLN A 142 9.12 17.06 -0.05
C GLN A 142 10.49 17.61 0.33
N ALA A 143 11.55 16.89 -0.04
CA ALA A 143 12.93 17.26 0.27
C ALA A 143 13.44 18.36 -0.68
N THR A 144 13.20 18.19 -1.99
CA THR A 144 13.45 19.23 -3.03
C THR A 144 12.22 19.32 -3.95
N PRO A 145 12.15 20.29 -4.88
CA PRO A 145 11.04 20.31 -5.85
C PRO A 145 10.85 18.99 -6.63
N GLU A 146 11.93 18.22 -6.85
CA GLU A 146 11.90 16.98 -7.61
C GLU A 146 11.90 15.72 -6.72
N LEU A 147 12.47 15.81 -5.49
CA LEU A 147 12.68 14.65 -4.62
C LEU A 147 11.68 14.63 -3.47
N ARG A 148 10.96 13.52 -3.37
CA ARG A 148 10.05 13.22 -2.27
C ARG A 148 10.50 11.96 -1.54
N LEU A 149 10.48 12.00 -0.22
CA LEU A 149 10.78 10.87 0.66
C LEU A 149 9.50 10.41 1.36
N GLY A 150 9.38 9.13 1.65
CA GLY A 150 8.25 8.55 2.35
C GLY A 150 8.67 7.58 3.45
N ALA A 151 7.88 7.55 4.52
CA ALA A 151 7.92 6.51 5.53
C ALA A 151 6.51 5.97 5.73
N SER A 152 6.35 4.66 5.80
CA SER A 152 5.04 4.02 5.97
C SER A 152 5.02 3.05 7.15
N ALA A 153 3.80 2.82 7.65
CA ALA A 153 3.48 1.74 8.56
C ALA A 153 2.24 1.03 8.01
N ASP A 154 2.37 -0.26 7.78
CA ASP A 154 1.39 -1.08 7.11
C ASP A 154 1.04 -2.30 7.96
N LEU A 155 -0.20 -2.73 7.93
CA LEU A 155 -0.67 -4.00 8.44
C LEU A 155 -1.17 -4.83 7.26
N SER A 156 -0.35 -5.77 6.80
CA SER A 156 -0.76 -6.72 5.77
C SER A 156 -1.48 -7.88 6.43
N MET A 157 -2.70 -8.13 6.00
CA MET A 157 -3.53 -9.26 6.44
C MET A 157 -3.86 -10.13 5.22
N ALA A 158 -3.79 -11.45 5.38
CA ALA A 158 -4.19 -12.37 4.33
C ALA A 158 -4.85 -13.63 4.89
N VAL A 159 -5.69 -14.25 4.09
CA VAL A 159 -6.27 -15.58 4.35
C VAL A 159 -5.88 -16.49 3.19
N ASN A 160 -5.16 -17.55 3.49
CA ASN A 160 -4.94 -18.63 2.56
C ASN A 160 -6.12 -19.61 2.66
N TRP A 161 -6.76 -19.91 1.54
CA TRP A 161 -7.95 -20.77 1.46
C TRP A 161 -7.63 -22.20 1.05
N THR A 162 -6.37 -22.50 0.75
CA THR A 162 -5.98 -23.80 0.21
C THR A 162 -5.70 -24.77 1.36
N HIS A 163 -6.14 -26.02 1.20
CA HIS A 163 -6.02 -27.12 2.16
C HIS A 163 -6.67 -26.83 3.52
N THR A 164 -5.92 -26.29 4.48
CA THR A 164 -6.45 -25.81 5.76
C THR A 164 -6.36 -24.29 5.76
N ALA A 165 -7.51 -23.62 5.81
CA ALA A 165 -7.53 -22.17 5.82
C ALA A 165 -6.75 -21.61 7.02
N TYR A 166 -5.84 -20.68 6.77
CA TYR A 166 -5.09 -20.00 7.81
C TYR A 166 -4.99 -18.50 7.53
N PHE A 167 -4.83 -17.77 8.59
CA PHE A 167 -4.70 -16.32 8.58
C PHE A 167 -3.23 -15.94 8.73
N GLU A 168 -2.83 -14.94 7.96
CA GLU A 168 -1.51 -14.30 8.03
C GLU A 168 -1.68 -12.85 8.43
N ILE A 169 -0.76 -12.35 9.26
CA ILE A 169 -0.68 -10.95 9.64
C ILE A 169 0.77 -10.51 9.65
N SER A 170 1.06 -9.37 9.03
CA SER A 170 2.41 -8.83 8.93
C SER A 170 2.37 -7.32 9.14
N PRO A 171 2.72 -6.83 10.34
CA PRO A 171 3.03 -5.42 10.54
C PRO A 171 4.35 -5.10 9.84
N GLN A 172 4.35 -4.10 8.97
CA GLN A 172 5.50 -3.72 8.15
C GLN A 172 5.80 -2.24 8.29
N PHE A 173 7.08 -1.91 8.21
CA PHE A 173 7.56 -0.54 8.07
C PHE A 173 8.12 -0.37 6.66
N GLY A 174 7.89 0.79 6.07
CA GLY A 174 8.35 1.10 4.74
C GLY A 174 9.13 2.39 4.66
N LEU A 175 10.05 2.43 3.71
CA LEU A 175 10.77 3.62 3.28
C LEU A 175 10.61 3.75 1.76
N ALA A 176 10.40 4.97 1.28
CA ALA A 176 10.25 5.25 -0.13
C ALA A 176 10.97 6.54 -0.51
N ALA A 177 11.38 6.61 -1.76
CA ALA A 177 11.86 7.83 -2.38
C ALA A 177 11.32 7.90 -3.81
N GLU A 178 10.87 9.08 -4.23
CA GLU A 178 10.40 9.35 -5.59
C GLU A 178 11.09 10.59 -6.13
N TYR A 179 11.59 10.49 -7.34
CA TYR A 179 12.18 11.58 -8.11
C TYR A 179 11.31 11.89 -9.32
N ALA A 180 10.80 13.11 -9.39
CA ALA A 180 10.06 13.61 -10.55
C ALA A 180 11.05 14.01 -11.64
N ALA A 181 11.18 13.19 -12.67
CA ALA A 181 12.04 13.47 -13.82
C ALA A 181 11.45 14.60 -14.69
N ASP A 182 10.11 14.67 -14.74
CA ASP A 182 9.37 15.78 -15.28
C ASP A 182 7.98 15.89 -14.60
N ARG A 183 7.07 16.70 -15.16
CA ARG A 183 5.72 16.90 -14.58
C ARG A 183 4.86 15.63 -14.58
N ASN A 184 5.14 14.72 -15.48
CA ASN A 184 4.34 13.52 -15.71
C ASN A 184 5.08 12.22 -15.43
N LEU A 185 6.41 12.25 -15.35
CA LEU A 185 7.26 11.06 -15.16
C LEU A 185 7.92 11.09 -13.78
N LEU A 186 7.75 10.03 -13.03
CA LEU A 186 8.48 9.80 -11.78
C LEU A 186 9.21 8.46 -11.81
N VAL A 187 10.30 8.39 -11.06
CA VAL A 187 11.04 7.16 -10.75
C VAL A 187 11.21 7.07 -9.25
N GLY A 188 10.95 5.93 -8.67
CA GLY A 188 10.99 5.74 -7.24
C GLY A 188 11.62 4.43 -6.81
N LEU A 189 11.85 4.34 -5.52
CA LEU A 189 12.23 3.13 -4.80
C LEU A 189 11.32 3.00 -3.59
N ASN A 190 10.78 1.82 -3.37
CA ASN A 190 9.96 1.49 -2.21
C ASN A 190 10.49 0.21 -1.57
N THR A 191 10.67 0.22 -0.26
CA THR A 191 11.09 -0.95 0.51
C THR A 191 10.21 -1.07 1.74
N LYS A 192 9.67 -2.25 2.02
CA LYS A 192 8.91 -2.56 3.22
C LYS A 192 9.47 -3.81 3.87
N PHE A 193 9.43 -3.87 5.20
CA PHE A 193 9.92 -5.00 5.97
C PHE A 193 9.21 -5.11 7.32
N GLY A 194 9.11 -6.32 7.82
CA GLY A 194 8.52 -6.59 9.13
C GLY A 194 8.35 -8.07 9.41
N PRO A 195 7.94 -8.45 10.62
CA PRO A 195 7.63 -9.82 10.95
C PRO A 195 6.35 -10.28 10.28
N GLN A 196 6.26 -11.58 9.97
CA GLN A 196 5.06 -12.23 9.45
C GLN A 196 4.66 -13.38 10.38
N PHE A 197 3.41 -13.39 10.77
CA PHE A 197 2.84 -14.36 11.72
C PHE A 197 1.75 -15.17 11.04
N TYR A 198 1.66 -16.46 11.37
CA TYR A 198 0.70 -17.40 10.82
C TYR A 198 -0.17 -18.00 11.91
N SER A 199 -1.48 -18.13 11.68
CA SER A 199 -2.41 -18.66 12.68
C SER A 199 -2.30 -20.19 12.89
N TYR A 200 -1.70 -20.92 11.95
CA TYR A 200 -1.59 -22.38 12.06
C TYR A 200 -0.40 -22.86 12.92
N THR A 201 0.57 -22.01 13.17
CA THR A 201 1.72 -22.32 14.05
C THR A 201 2.09 -21.14 14.92
N ALA A 202 1.98 -21.31 16.23
CA ALA A 202 2.39 -20.28 17.19
C ALA A 202 3.92 -20.03 17.25
N SER A 203 4.71 -20.90 16.63
CA SER A 203 6.18 -20.88 16.70
C SER A 203 6.88 -20.45 15.41
N GLN A 204 6.15 -20.29 14.30
CA GLN A 204 6.74 -19.91 13.04
C GLN A 204 6.50 -18.42 12.76
N THR A 205 7.59 -17.68 12.77
CA THR A 205 7.62 -16.26 12.39
C THR A 205 8.59 -16.14 11.23
N ASP A 206 8.11 -15.60 10.13
CA ASP A 206 8.94 -15.25 8.98
C ASP A 206 9.22 -13.75 8.98
N PHE A 207 10.10 -13.32 8.11
CA PHE A 207 10.42 -11.92 7.91
C PHE A 207 9.93 -11.49 6.51
N ALA A 208 8.87 -10.69 6.50
CA ALA A 208 8.37 -10.10 5.26
C ALA A 208 9.32 -9.01 4.77
N PHE A 209 9.61 -9.04 3.48
CA PHE A 209 10.45 -8.05 2.82
C PHE A 209 9.97 -7.80 1.41
N THR A 210 9.87 -6.54 1.02
CA THR A 210 9.63 -6.12 -0.36
C THR A 210 10.56 -4.97 -0.72
N THR A 211 11.06 -4.95 -1.94
CA THR A 211 11.81 -3.82 -2.47
C THR A 211 11.59 -3.71 -3.97
N GLN A 212 11.13 -2.57 -4.42
CA GLN A 212 10.74 -2.36 -5.82
C GLN A 212 11.17 -0.99 -6.31
N ILE A 213 11.71 -0.96 -7.52
CA ILE A 213 11.88 0.27 -8.30
C ILE A 213 10.54 0.55 -8.97
N THR A 214 10.10 1.79 -8.89
CA THR A 214 8.82 2.25 -9.43
C THR A 214 9.07 3.24 -10.55
N ILE A 215 8.36 3.10 -11.65
CA ILE A 215 8.29 4.09 -12.73
C ILE A 215 6.82 4.46 -12.89
N GLY A 216 6.51 5.74 -12.83
CA GLY A 216 5.15 6.25 -12.94
C GLY A 216 5.01 7.27 -14.06
N TYR A 217 3.91 7.20 -14.79
CA TYR A 217 3.56 8.18 -15.80
C TYR A 217 2.11 8.65 -15.59
N ARG A 218 1.95 9.97 -15.42
CA ARG A 218 0.65 10.62 -15.25
C ARG A 218 0.16 11.19 -16.58
N MET A 219 -1.10 10.91 -16.90
CA MET A 219 -1.81 11.36 -18.09
C MET A 219 -2.73 12.55 -17.81
#